data_7abcc2de85db64722007f9a1b657c1c4
#
_entry.id   7abcc2de85db64722007f9a1b657c1c4
#
_cell.length_a   1.000
_cell.length_b   1.000
_cell.length_c   1.000
_cell.angle_alpha   90.00
_cell.angle_beta   90.00
_cell.angle_gamma   90.00
#
_symmetry.space_group_name_H-M   'P 1'
#
loop_
_entity.id
_entity.type
_entity.pdbx_description
1 polymer ?
#
loop_
_entity_poly.entity_id
_entity_poly.type
_entity_poly.pdbx_seq_one_letter_code
_entity_poly.pdbx_strand_id
1 'polypeptide(L)'
;PRALIAALEGEGVTVDALINNAGFAVPDRYRDTSWDVQRDFLQVLVTAPCELIQRLLPGMTARGYGRILNVASVAGLMPGAASHTLYGGAKAMLIKLSQSLNSEQKGTGVHVTALCPGFTYTEFHDVSGTREAMRRMPKLMWLKADGVAREGYDAVMKNRAICVPGAQYKTI
;
A
#
# COMPACT_ATOMS: atom_id res chain seq x y z
N PRO A 1 -0.50 15.47 3.29
CA PRO A 1 0.51 15.01 4.27
C PRO A 1 1.03 16.11 5.18
N ARG A 2 1.42 17.29 4.66
CA ARG A 2 2.06 18.38 5.46
C ARG A 2 1.22 18.81 6.66
N ALA A 3 -0.07 19.11 6.44
CA ALA A 3 -0.95 19.55 7.53
C ALA A 3 -1.11 18.49 8.61
N LEU A 4 -1.18 17.20 8.23
CA LEU A 4 -1.23 16.08 9.17
C LEU A 4 0.04 16.02 10.03
N ILE A 5 1.23 16.07 9.41
CA ILE A 5 2.50 16.04 10.15
C ILE A 5 2.61 17.24 11.09
N ALA A 6 2.29 18.45 10.61
CA ALA A 6 2.33 19.66 11.45
C ALA A 6 1.37 19.58 12.65
N ALA A 7 0.18 18.99 12.46
CA ALA A 7 -0.77 18.77 13.56
C ALA A 7 -0.22 17.79 14.61
N LEU A 8 0.35 16.67 14.18
CA LEU A 8 0.96 15.67 15.08
C LEU A 8 2.14 16.26 15.86
N GLU A 9 3.00 17.02 15.18
CA GLU A 9 4.13 17.71 15.82
C GLU A 9 3.66 18.76 16.82
N GLY A 10 2.61 19.52 16.49
CA GLY A 10 2.01 20.52 17.38
C GLY A 10 1.40 19.92 18.65
N GLU A 11 0.94 18.69 18.59
CA GLU A 11 0.41 17.93 19.73
C GLU A 11 1.49 17.10 20.46
N GLY A 12 2.75 17.16 20.02
CA GLY A 12 3.84 16.37 20.58
C GLY A 12 3.74 14.86 20.32
N VAL A 13 2.96 14.45 19.30
CA VAL A 13 2.75 13.05 18.95
C VAL A 13 3.95 12.50 18.16
N THR A 14 4.56 11.46 18.69
CA THR A 14 5.60 10.70 18.01
C THR A 14 4.98 9.53 17.24
N VAL A 15 5.26 9.45 15.93
CA VAL A 15 4.75 8.38 15.07
C VAL A 15 5.78 7.24 15.02
N ASP A 16 5.42 6.09 15.54
CA ASP A 16 6.24 4.87 15.55
C ASP A 16 5.82 3.87 14.45
N ALA A 17 4.57 3.99 13.96
CA ALA A 17 4.07 3.16 12.88
C ALA A 17 3.32 4.01 11.84
N LEU A 18 3.65 3.81 10.55
CA LEU A 18 2.97 4.40 9.41
C LEU A 18 2.35 3.28 8.58
N ILE A 19 1.03 3.33 8.39
CA ILE A 19 0.31 2.40 7.50
C ILE A 19 -0.28 3.20 6.33
N ASN A 20 0.36 3.13 5.17
CA ASN A 20 -0.14 3.72 3.93
C ASN A 20 -1.18 2.78 3.31
N ASN A 21 -2.44 2.91 3.75
CA ASN A 21 -3.55 2.06 3.33
C ASN A 21 -4.52 2.78 2.39
N ALA A 22 -4.66 4.11 2.48
CA ALA A 22 -5.59 4.86 1.66
C ALA A 22 -5.39 4.59 0.16
N GLY A 23 -6.49 4.37 -0.54
CA GLY A 23 -6.43 4.12 -1.98
C GLY A 23 -7.78 3.76 -2.56
N PHE A 24 -7.87 3.92 -3.88
CA PHE A 24 -9.04 3.57 -4.69
C PHE A 24 -8.55 3.08 -6.06
N ALA A 25 -9.44 2.50 -6.86
CA ALA A 25 -9.17 2.17 -8.26
C ALA A 25 -10.03 3.05 -9.18
N VAL A 26 -9.52 3.26 -10.39
CA VAL A 26 -10.28 3.90 -11.48
C VAL A 26 -10.59 2.81 -12.49
N PRO A 27 -11.85 2.30 -12.55
CA PRO A 27 -12.20 1.12 -13.34
C PRO A 27 -12.35 1.41 -14.84
N ASP A 28 -12.40 2.68 -15.22
CA ASP A 28 -12.59 3.09 -16.61
C ASP A 28 -11.31 2.95 -17.43
N ARG A 29 -11.45 2.97 -18.75
CA ARG A 29 -10.28 3.02 -19.65
C ARG A 29 -9.56 4.34 -19.47
N TYR A 30 -8.24 4.34 -19.57
CA TYR A 30 -7.40 5.53 -19.38
C TYR A 30 -7.86 6.72 -20.23
N ARG A 31 -8.21 6.48 -21.51
CA ARG A 31 -8.67 7.53 -22.43
C ARG A 31 -10.03 8.12 -22.08
N ASP A 32 -10.83 7.40 -21.29
CA ASP A 32 -12.22 7.76 -20.96
C ASP A 32 -12.30 8.48 -19.59
N THR A 33 -11.15 8.75 -18.96
CA THR A 33 -11.02 9.49 -17.71
C THR A 33 -10.32 10.82 -17.91
N SER A 34 -10.68 11.84 -17.12
CA SER A 34 -9.99 13.12 -17.13
C SER A 34 -8.60 13.02 -16.46
N TRP A 35 -7.71 13.94 -16.83
CA TRP A 35 -6.40 14.05 -16.14
C TRP A 35 -6.56 14.35 -14.64
N ASP A 36 -7.57 15.11 -14.24
CA ASP A 36 -7.81 15.42 -12.83
C ASP A 36 -8.05 14.15 -12.00
N VAL A 37 -8.84 13.20 -12.52
CA VAL A 37 -9.05 11.89 -11.88
C VAL A 37 -7.72 11.13 -11.73
N GLN A 38 -6.91 11.11 -12.79
CA GLN A 38 -5.61 10.41 -12.76
C GLN A 38 -4.60 11.10 -11.84
N ARG A 39 -4.59 12.44 -11.82
CA ARG A 39 -3.77 13.24 -10.90
C ARG A 39 -4.13 12.94 -9.44
N ASP A 40 -5.41 12.96 -9.10
CA ASP A 40 -5.88 12.71 -7.74
C ASP A 40 -5.60 11.25 -7.32
N PHE A 41 -5.73 10.32 -8.25
CA PHE A 41 -5.31 8.93 -8.06
C PHE A 41 -3.83 8.84 -7.69
N LEU A 42 -2.94 9.47 -8.49
CA LEU A 42 -1.50 9.48 -8.23
C LEU A 42 -1.17 10.20 -6.92
N GLN A 43 -1.90 11.27 -6.60
CA GLN A 43 -1.72 12.01 -5.35
C GLN A 43 -1.95 11.11 -4.13
N VAL A 44 -3.00 10.29 -4.14
CA VAL A 44 -3.36 9.43 -3.01
C VAL A 44 -2.47 8.17 -2.97
N LEU A 45 -2.25 7.49 -4.11
CA LEU A 45 -1.59 6.19 -4.11
C LEU A 45 -0.07 6.26 -4.22
N VAL A 46 0.49 7.39 -4.65
CA VAL A 46 1.93 7.54 -4.92
C VAL A 46 2.51 8.69 -4.10
N THR A 47 2.06 9.93 -4.35
CA THR A 47 2.68 11.12 -3.78
C THR A 47 2.55 11.18 -2.27
N ALA A 48 1.34 10.94 -1.75
CA ALA A 48 1.09 11.03 -0.31
C ALA A 48 1.88 9.99 0.50
N PRO A 49 1.91 8.69 0.12
CA PRO A 49 2.78 7.71 0.79
C PRO A 49 4.26 8.10 0.77
N CYS A 50 4.78 8.54 -0.37
CA CYS A 50 6.18 8.97 -0.48
C CYS A 50 6.49 10.15 0.44
N GLU A 51 5.63 11.16 0.47
CA GLU A 51 5.83 12.34 1.31
C GLU A 51 5.73 11.98 2.81
N LEU A 52 4.78 11.16 3.22
CA LEU A 52 4.65 10.71 4.61
C LEU A 52 5.90 9.92 5.05
N ILE A 53 6.35 9.00 4.23
CA ILE A 53 7.57 8.23 4.52
C ILE A 53 8.77 9.17 4.65
N GLN A 54 8.98 10.05 3.68
CA GLN A 54 10.12 10.96 3.65
C GLN A 54 10.18 11.87 4.90
N ARG A 55 9.02 12.29 5.42
CA ARG A 55 8.94 13.16 6.60
C ARG A 55 9.11 12.41 7.91
N LEU A 56 8.62 11.18 8.01
CA LEU A 56 8.63 10.40 9.26
C LEU A 56 9.89 9.55 9.44
N LEU A 57 10.47 9.07 8.34
CA LEU A 57 11.61 8.14 8.33
C LEU A 57 12.83 8.68 9.11
N PRO A 58 13.27 9.94 8.96
CA PRO A 58 14.42 10.44 9.72
C PRO A 58 14.24 10.36 11.23
N GLY A 59 13.05 10.72 11.73
CA GLY A 59 12.74 10.63 13.15
C GLY A 59 12.70 9.19 13.66
N MET A 60 12.13 8.26 12.89
CA MET A 60 12.14 6.82 13.21
C MET A 60 13.56 6.28 13.28
N THR A 61 14.42 6.62 12.30
CA THR A 61 15.82 6.20 12.25
C THR A 61 16.60 6.75 13.44
N ALA A 62 16.42 8.01 13.78
CA ALA A 62 17.10 8.65 14.93
C ALA A 62 16.73 7.99 16.27
N ARG A 63 15.49 7.50 16.41
CA ARG A 63 15.03 6.78 17.61
C ARG A 63 15.39 5.28 17.61
N GLY A 64 15.91 4.74 16.52
CA GLY A 64 16.21 3.32 16.40
C GLY A 64 14.95 2.43 16.32
N TYR A 65 13.79 3.00 16.00
CA TYR A 65 12.54 2.27 15.90
C TYR A 65 11.56 2.92 14.90
N GLY A 66 10.99 2.10 13.99
CA GLY A 66 9.92 2.50 13.09
C GLY A 66 9.31 1.31 12.36
N ARG A 67 8.02 1.39 12.05
CA ARG A 67 7.29 0.37 11.28
C ARG A 67 6.51 1.04 10.17
N ILE A 68 6.89 0.75 8.93
CA ILE A 68 6.24 1.31 7.73
C ILE A 68 5.63 0.17 6.93
N LEU A 69 4.30 0.16 6.81
CA LEU A 69 3.54 -0.81 6.05
C LEU A 69 2.86 -0.12 4.87
N ASN A 70 3.32 -0.39 3.66
CA ASN A 70 2.71 0.12 2.45
C ASN A 70 1.75 -0.93 1.86
N VAL A 71 0.45 -0.64 1.85
CA VAL A 71 -0.56 -1.53 1.27
C VAL A 71 -0.53 -1.40 -0.25
N ALA A 72 0.26 -2.28 -0.86
CA ALA A 72 0.37 -2.46 -2.31
C ALA A 72 -0.77 -3.34 -2.86
N SER A 73 -0.48 -4.27 -3.74
CA SER A 73 -1.40 -5.28 -4.29
C SER A 73 -0.61 -6.33 -5.07
N VAL A 74 -1.15 -7.54 -5.23
CA VAL A 74 -0.65 -8.50 -6.23
C VAL A 74 -0.67 -7.93 -7.65
N ALA A 75 -1.55 -6.98 -7.96
CA ALA A 75 -1.56 -6.27 -9.23
C ALA A 75 -0.24 -5.54 -9.54
N GLY A 76 0.53 -5.16 -8.52
CA GLY A 76 1.86 -4.58 -8.69
C GLY A 76 2.96 -5.59 -9.00
N LEU A 77 2.68 -6.88 -8.86
CA LEU A 77 3.57 -8.00 -9.20
C LEU A 77 3.25 -8.62 -10.57
N MET A 78 2.06 -8.32 -11.10
CA MET A 78 1.54 -8.90 -12.35
C MET A 78 1.77 -7.96 -13.53
N PRO A 79 1.74 -8.47 -14.78
CA PRO A 79 1.68 -7.64 -15.97
C PRO A 79 0.46 -6.72 -15.97
N GLY A 80 0.56 -5.58 -16.68
CA GLY A 80 -0.55 -4.65 -16.84
C GLY A 80 -1.75 -5.29 -17.55
N ALA A 81 -2.96 -4.90 -17.15
CA ALA A 81 -4.20 -5.38 -17.72
C ALA A 81 -5.10 -4.21 -18.14
N ALA A 82 -5.98 -4.44 -19.12
CA ALA A 82 -6.96 -3.46 -19.55
C ALA A 82 -7.84 -3.02 -18.36
N SER A 83 -8.21 -1.75 -18.34
CA SER A 83 -9.00 -1.11 -17.27
C SER A 83 -8.35 -1.10 -15.88
N HIS A 84 -7.06 -1.45 -15.78
CA HIS A 84 -6.28 -1.25 -14.56
C HIS A 84 -5.49 0.07 -14.57
N THR A 85 -5.39 0.72 -15.71
CA THR A 85 -4.77 2.03 -15.93
C THR A 85 -3.44 2.20 -15.17
N LEU A 86 -3.36 3.17 -14.27
CA LEU A 86 -2.18 3.43 -13.44
C LEU A 86 -2.09 2.53 -12.21
N TYR A 87 -3.13 1.75 -11.88
CA TYR A 87 -3.21 1.03 -10.60
C TYR A 87 -2.05 0.04 -10.41
N GLY A 88 -1.82 -0.84 -11.41
CA GLY A 88 -0.70 -1.80 -11.34
C GLY A 88 0.65 -1.10 -11.21
N GLY A 89 0.86 -0.01 -11.97
CA GLY A 89 2.08 0.79 -11.91
C GLY A 89 2.28 1.47 -10.55
N ALA A 90 1.24 2.09 -9.98
CA ALA A 90 1.30 2.71 -8.67
C ALA A 90 1.60 1.69 -7.56
N LYS A 91 1.00 0.50 -7.63
CA LYS A 91 1.25 -0.58 -6.66
C LYS A 91 2.64 -1.19 -6.83
N ALA A 92 3.14 -1.34 -8.07
CA ALA A 92 4.51 -1.78 -8.36
C ALA A 92 5.53 -0.78 -7.80
N MET A 93 5.27 0.52 -7.96
CA MET A 93 6.12 1.58 -7.40
C MET A 93 6.23 1.47 -5.87
N LEU A 94 5.12 1.29 -5.15
CA LEU A 94 5.14 1.10 -3.69
C LEU A 94 5.92 -0.15 -3.28
N ILE A 95 5.82 -1.24 -4.05
CA ILE A 95 6.59 -2.47 -3.80
C ILE A 95 8.09 -2.17 -3.92
N LYS A 96 8.52 -1.54 -5.02
CA LYS A 96 9.93 -1.22 -5.26
C LYS A 96 10.48 -0.23 -4.23
N LEU A 97 9.74 0.81 -3.92
CA LEU A 97 10.10 1.75 -2.86
C LEU A 97 10.28 1.04 -1.51
N SER A 98 9.34 0.18 -1.13
CA SER A 98 9.43 -0.57 0.13
C SER A 98 10.66 -1.48 0.20
N GLN A 99 11.00 -2.16 -0.91
CA GLN A 99 12.21 -3.00 -1.00
C GLN A 99 13.49 -2.18 -0.84
N SER A 100 13.57 -1.04 -1.54
CA SER A 100 14.73 -0.12 -1.46
C SER A 100 14.90 0.40 -0.03
N LEU A 101 13.84 0.94 0.55
CA LEU A 101 13.88 1.46 1.92
C LEU A 101 14.17 0.37 2.96
N ASN A 102 13.60 -0.84 2.81
CA ASN A 102 13.94 -1.96 3.68
C ASN A 102 15.44 -2.28 3.66
N SER A 103 16.07 -2.20 2.48
CA SER A 103 17.52 -2.40 2.33
C SER A 103 18.32 -1.24 2.91
N GLU A 104 17.92 0.01 2.69
CA GLU A 104 18.58 1.20 3.21
C GLU A 104 18.52 1.27 4.74
N GLN A 105 17.45 0.79 5.36
CA GLN A 105 17.22 0.84 6.80
C GLN A 105 17.80 -0.36 7.57
N LYS A 106 18.62 -1.20 6.94
CA LYS A 106 19.29 -2.31 7.66
C LYS A 106 20.11 -1.80 8.84
N GLY A 107 19.87 -2.38 10.01
CA GLY A 107 20.59 -2.03 11.24
C GLY A 107 20.07 -0.77 11.97
N THR A 108 19.11 -0.04 11.41
CA THR A 108 18.58 1.19 12.03
C THR A 108 17.42 0.94 13.00
N GLY A 109 16.89 -0.29 13.05
CA GLY A 109 15.67 -0.61 13.83
C GLY A 109 14.36 -0.24 13.11
N VAL A 110 14.42 0.37 11.92
CA VAL A 110 13.24 0.69 11.11
C VAL A 110 12.95 -0.44 10.11
N HIS A 111 11.72 -0.91 10.09
CA HIS A 111 11.25 -1.95 9.18
C HIS A 111 10.29 -1.37 8.16
N VAL A 112 10.48 -1.71 6.89
CA VAL A 112 9.61 -1.28 5.79
C VAL A 112 9.11 -2.48 5.02
N THR A 113 7.78 -2.61 4.87
CA THR A 113 7.14 -3.76 4.23
C THR A 113 6.13 -3.32 3.18
N ALA A 114 6.17 -3.91 2.00
CA ALA A 114 5.07 -3.90 1.05
C ALA A 114 4.11 -5.07 1.34
N LEU A 115 2.89 -4.77 1.71
CA LEU A 115 1.80 -5.74 1.82
C LEU A 115 1.10 -5.83 0.46
N CYS A 116 1.08 -7.00 -0.16
CA CYS A 116 0.56 -7.24 -1.50
C CYS A 116 -0.66 -8.16 -1.46
N PRO A 117 -1.84 -7.68 -1.02
CA PRO A 117 -3.04 -8.51 -0.98
C PRO A 117 -3.54 -8.85 -2.38
N GLY A 118 -4.19 -10.01 -2.51
CA GLY A 118 -5.13 -10.32 -3.57
C GLY A 118 -6.53 -9.78 -3.28
N PHE A 119 -7.56 -10.40 -3.89
CA PHE A 119 -8.95 -10.01 -3.62
C PHE A 119 -9.27 -10.16 -2.13
N THR A 120 -9.70 -9.08 -1.53
CA THR A 120 -9.98 -9.02 -0.08
C THR A 120 -11.36 -8.45 0.15
N TYR A 121 -12.15 -9.07 1.05
CA TYR A 121 -13.45 -8.56 1.46
C TYR A 121 -13.28 -7.26 2.26
N THR A 122 -13.46 -6.13 1.59
CA THR A 122 -13.40 -4.77 2.14
C THR A 122 -14.36 -3.86 1.36
N GLU A 123 -14.52 -2.64 1.80
CA GLU A 123 -15.26 -1.60 1.08
C GLU A 123 -14.57 -1.10 -0.20
N PHE A 124 -13.29 -1.48 -0.41
CA PHE A 124 -12.50 -1.03 -1.57
C PHE A 124 -13.21 -1.26 -2.90
N HIS A 125 -13.85 -2.42 -3.07
CA HIS A 125 -14.55 -2.75 -4.31
C HIS A 125 -15.86 -1.97 -4.48
N ASP A 126 -16.48 -1.54 -3.38
CA ASP A 126 -17.68 -0.70 -3.39
C ASP A 126 -17.29 0.73 -3.77
N VAL A 127 -16.33 1.30 -3.07
CA VAL A 127 -15.82 2.67 -3.32
C VAL A 127 -15.26 2.80 -4.73
N SER A 128 -14.60 1.77 -5.25
CA SER A 128 -14.03 1.75 -6.60
C SER A 128 -15.03 1.36 -7.70
N GLY A 129 -16.30 1.05 -7.37
CA GLY A 129 -17.30 0.63 -8.35
C GLY A 129 -17.01 -0.72 -9.04
N THR A 130 -16.08 -1.52 -8.51
CA THR A 130 -15.63 -2.76 -9.15
C THR A 130 -16.32 -4.03 -8.61
N ARG A 131 -17.17 -3.93 -7.59
CA ARG A 131 -17.76 -5.08 -6.91
C ARG A 131 -18.54 -6.01 -7.84
N GLU A 132 -19.32 -5.47 -8.77
CA GLU A 132 -20.11 -6.28 -9.71
C GLU A 132 -19.21 -7.10 -10.64
N ALA A 133 -18.17 -6.49 -11.19
CA ALA A 133 -17.20 -7.21 -12.03
C ALA A 133 -16.47 -8.30 -11.23
N MET A 134 -16.20 -8.06 -9.96
CA MET A 134 -15.49 -9.00 -9.08
C MET A 134 -16.36 -10.15 -8.56
N ARG A 135 -17.69 -10.07 -8.65
CA ARG A 135 -18.61 -11.17 -8.26
C ARG A 135 -18.36 -12.50 -8.98
N ARG A 136 -17.77 -12.43 -10.18
CA ARG A 136 -17.43 -13.59 -10.99
C ARG A 136 -16.19 -14.34 -10.51
N MET A 137 -15.40 -13.74 -9.63
CA MET A 137 -14.18 -14.36 -9.12
C MET A 137 -14.52 -15.51 -8.15
N PRO A 138 -13.85 -16.67 -8.27
CA PRO A 138 -14.07 -17.79 -7.37
C PRO A 138 -13.90 -17.40 -5.90
N LYS A 139 -14.77 -17.88 -5.01
CA LYS A 139 -14.70 -17.57 -3.58
C LYS A 139 -13.35 -17.91 -2.95
N LEU A 140 -12.67 -18.95 -3.46
CA LEU A 140 -11.34 -19.35 -3.01
C LEU A 140 -10.28 -18.26 -3.19
N MET A 141 -10.48 -17.34 -4.13
CA MET A 141 -9.56 -16.21 -4.36
C MET A 141 -9.74 -15.07 -3.35
N TRP A 142 -10.81 -15.09 -2.56
CA TRP A 142 -11.12 -14.00 -1.63
C TRP A 142 -10.51 -14.24 -0.25
N LEU A 143 -9.81 -13.24 0.23
CA LEU A 143 -9.21 -13.19 1.57
C LEU A 143 -10.11 -12.42 2.54
N LYS A 144 -10.00 -12.75 3.82
CA LYS A 144 -10.60 -11.96 4.90
C LYS A 144 -9.66 -10.84 5.30
N ALA A 145 -10.20 -9.64 5.53
CA ALA A 145 -9.41 -8.45 5.84
C ALA A 145 -8.58 -8.60 7.12
N ASP A 146 -9.13 -9.24 8.16
CA ASP A 146 -8.44 -9.52 9.42
C ASP A 146 -7.21 -10.41 9.24
N GLY A 147 -7.32 -11.44 8.41
CA GLY A 147 -6.20 -12.32 8.06
C GLY A 147 -5.10 -11.59 7.31
N VAL A 148 -5.48 -10.76 6.32
CA VAL A 148 -4.53 -9.91 5.56
C VAL A 148 -3.82 -8.92 6.49
N ALA A 149 -4.55 -8.26 7.38
CA ALA A 149 -3.98 -7.32 8.34
C ALA A 149 -2.98 -8.01 9.29
N ARG A 150 -3.32 -9.20 9.79
CA ARG A 150 -2.44 -9.99 10.67
C ARG A 150 -1.15 -10.41 9.97
N GLU A 151 -1.25 -10.95 8.74
CA GLU A 151 -0.05 -11.33 7.97
C GLU A 151 0.82 -10.10 7.66
N GLY A 152 0.23 -8.93 7.36
CA GLY A 152 0.93 -7.67 7.16
C GLY A 152 1.65 -7.17 8.42
N TYR A 153 0.97 -7.21 9.56
CA TYR A 153 1.55 -6.88 10.87
C TYR A 153 2.75 -7.79 11.18
N ASP A 154 2.56 -9.10 11.08
CA ASP A 154 3.63 -10.06 11.35
C ASP A 154 4.84 -9.87 10.41
N ALA A 155 4.58 -9.51 9.15
CA ALA A 155 5.63 -9.27 8.17
C ALA A 155 6.46 -8.03 8.51
N VAL A 156 5.84 -6.91 8.86
CA VAL A 156 6.57 -5.69 9.21
C VAL A 156 7.30 -5.84 10.54
N MET A 157 6.73 -6.56 11.49
CA MET A 157 7.42 -6.84 12.76
C MET A 157 8.65 -7.73 12.55
N LYS A 158 8.61 -8.68 11.61
CA LYS A 158 9.71 -9.57 11.24
C LYS A 158 10.65 -9.03 10.17
N ASN A 159 10.55 -7.75 9.84
CA ASN A 159 11.38 -7.08 8.82
C ASN A 159 11.37 -7.76 7.43
N ARG A 160 10.21 -8.26 7.00
CA ARG A 160 10.06 -8.81 5.65
C ARG A 160 9.77 -7.68 4.67
N ALA A 161 10.59 -7.51 3.65
CA ALA A 161 10.41 -6.44 2.65
C ALA A 161 9.11 -6.57 1.84
N ILE A 162 8.64 -7.81 1.61
CA ILE A 162 7.40 -8.11 0.89
C ILE A 162 6.58 -9.13 1.69
N CYS A 163 5.27 -8.94 1.72
CA CYS A 163 4.29 -9.87 2.23
C CYS A 163 3.18 -10.07 1.20
N VAL A 164 2.98 -11.30 0.73
CA VAL A 164 1.86 -11.70 -0.13
C VAL A 164 0.96 -12.61 0.70
N PRO A 165 -0.19 -12.09 1.22
CA PRO A 165 -1.11 -12.86 2.05
C PRO A 165 -1.85 -13.94 1.26
N GLY A 166 -2.14 -15.04 1.95
CA GLY A 166 -2.89 -16.15 1.39
C GLY A 166 -2.04 -17.11 0.53
N ALA A 167 -2.16 -18.41 0.79
CA ALA A 167 -1.38 -19.43 0.09
C ALA A 167 -1.60 -19.42 -1.43
N GLN A 168 -2.84 -19.10 -1.88
CA GLN A 168 -3.24 -19.03 -3.28
C GLN A 168 -2.53 -17.93 -4.08
N TYR A 169 -1.90 -16.94 -3.41
CA TYR A 169 -1.18 -15.84 -4.05
C TYR A 169 0.35 -15.94 -3.92
N LYS A 170 0.86 -16.90 -3.16
CA LYS A 170 2.32 -17.03 -2.92
C LYS A 170 3.11 -17.57 -4.11
N THR A 171 2.43 -17.98 -5.18
CA THR A 171 3.04 -18.49 -6.43
C THR A 171 3.12 -17.42 -7.52
N ILE A 172 2.68 -16.20 -7.25
CA ILE A 172 2.83 -15.02 -8.10
C ILE A 172 4.21 -14.41 -7.81
#